data_acff0115d326abcae230586d5911226a
#
_entry.id   acff0115d326abcae230586d5911226a
#
_cell.length_a   1.000
_cell.length_b   1.000
_cell.length_c   1.000
_cell.angle_alpha   90.00
_cell.angle_beta   90.00
_cell.angle_gamma   90.00
#
_symmetry.space_group_name_H-M   'P 1'
#
loop_
_entity.id
_entity.type
_entity.pdbx_description
1 polymer ?
#
loop_
_entity_poly.entity_id
_entity_poly.type
_entity_poly.pdbx_seq_one_letter_code
_entity_poly.pdbx_strand_id
1 'polypeptide(L)'
;MSKEKRRVPKLRFPGFTEDWEQRKLSDILVERNEQQVETNEYPLMSFVQGHGVIPKGERYDRSFLVLDQSKKYKRTELGDFIYSSNNLETGSIGINKTGKAVISPVYSIFYGVSIGDSQFIGIMSLLPRFIAKMIRFRQGVVYGQWRIHEKDFLDISILIPSEAERTKITKLILSIEELITLHQRKLNNLKLKKKALLQKLFPKNGKRYPELRFPGFTDAWEQRKLSDILKVNSGKD
;
A
#
# COMPACT_ATOMS: atom_id res chain seq x y z
N MET A 1 24.22 -17.00 -35.57
CA MET A 1 23.06 -17.47 -34.77
C MET A 1 22.89 -16.56 -33.59
N SER A 2 21.88 -15.70 -33.58
CA SER A 2 21.54 -14.84 -32.46
C SER A 2 21.05 -15.73 -31.30
N LYS A 3 21.74 -15.71 -30.13
CA LYS A 3 21.25 -16.38 -28.92
C LYS A 3 19.90 -15.76 -28.55
N GLU A 4 18.83 -16.51 -28.74
CA GLU A 4 17.50 -16.09 -28.29
C GLU A 4 17.57 -15.74 -26.81
N LYS A 5 17.27 -14.51 -26.52
CA LYS A 5 17.37 -13.99 -25.14
C LYS A 5 16.26 -14.63 -24.31
N ARG A 6 16.63 -15.54 -23.40
CA ARG A 6 15.69 -16.24 -22.52
C ARG A 6 14.74 -15.25 -21.83
N ARG A 7 13.46 -15.56 -21.83
CA ARG A 7 12.38 -14.71 -21.26
C ARG A 7 12.14 -15.04 -19.79
N VAL A 8 13.20 -15.05 -18.99
CA VAL A 8 13.16 -15.44 -17.57
C VAL A 8 13.81 -14.37 -16.69
N PRO A 9 13.37 -14.20 -15.44
CA PRO A 9 14.04 -13.33 -14.49
C PRO A 9 15.41 -13.90 -14.09
N LYS A 10 16.29 -13.03 -13.56
CA LYS A 10 17.62 -13.43 -13.07
C LYS A 10 17.53 -14.33 -11.84
N LEU A 11 16.52 -14.12 -10.99
CA LEU A 11 16.27 -14.89 -9.77
C LEU A 11 14.98 -15.68 -9.92
N ARG A 12 15.00 -16.97 -9.66
CA ARG A 12 13.86 -17.88 -9.70
C ARG A 12 13.86 -18.83 -8.52
N PHE A 13 12.69 -19.33 -8.19
CA PHE A 13 12.58 -20.47 -7.29
C PHE A 13 13.15 -21.74 -7.94
N PRO A 14 13.79 -22.62 -7.15
CA PRO A 14 14.22 -23.93 -7.66
C PRO A 14 13.05 -24.72 -8.26
N GLY A 15 13.31 -25.44 -9.34
CA GLY A 15 12.35 -26.30 -10.04
C GLY A 15 11.57 -25.61 -11.17
N PHE A 16 11.72 -24.30 -11.39
CA PHE A 16 11.13 -23.61 -12.54
C PHE A 16 12.21 -23.32 -13.59
N THR A 17 12.15 -24.00 -14.72
CA THR A 17 13.15 -23.93 -15.81
C THR A 17 12.59 -23.34 -17.10
N GLU A 18 11.27 -23.37 -17.27
CA GLU A 18 10.58 -22.96 -18.49
C GLU A 18 10.58 -21.44 -18.65
N ASP A 19 10.55 -20.97 -19.89
CA ASP A 19 10.44 -19.54 -20.18
C ASP A 19 9.07 -19.00 -19.79
N TRP A 20 9.01 -17.72 -19.40
CA TRP A 20 7.76 -17.04 -19.17
C TRP A 20 7.02 -16.83 -20.49
N GLU A 21 5.72 -17.06 -20.49
CA GLU A 21 4.87 -16.93 -21.66
C GLU A 21 4.38 -15.49 -21.85
N GLN A 22 4.27 -15.07 -23.11
CA GLN A 22 3.61 -13.81 -23.42
C GLN A 22 2.09 -14.04 -23.50
N ARG A 23 1.34 -13.43 -22.60
CA ARG A 23 -0.12 -13.52 -22.53
C ARG A 23 -0.76 -12.14 -22.41
N LYS A 24 -2.01 -12.01 -22.83
CA LYS A 24 -2.82 -10.83 -22.58
C LYS A 24 -3.27 -10.80 -21.11
N LEU A 25 -3.52 -9.61 -20.58
CA LEU A 25 -4.11 -9.48 -19.24
C LEU A 25 -5.50 -10.11 -19.17
N SER A 26 -6.26 -10.12 -20.26
CA SER A 26 -7.56 -10.81 -20.38
C SER A 26 -7.51 -12.32 -20.11
N ASP A 27 -6.32 -12.95 -20.25
CA ASP A 27 -6.16 -14.38 -19.98
C ASP A 27 -6.12 -14.69 -18.47
N ILE A 28 -5.88 -13.67 -17.63
CA ILE A 28 -5.68 -13.83 -16.19
C ILE A 28 -6.52 -12.86 -15.34
N LEU A 29 -7.14 -11.85 -15.95
CA LEU A 29 -7.98 -10.87 -15.27
C LEU A 29 -9.35 -10.75 -15.91
N VAL A 30 -10.35 -10.51 -15.08
CA VAL A 30 -11.72 -10.19 -15.48
C VAL A 30 -12.13 -8.85 -14.86
N GLU A 31 -12.78 -7.97 -15.62
CA GLU A 31 -13.31 -6.72 -15.10
C GLU A 31 -14.41 -6.97 -14.08
N ARG A 32 -14.34 -6.27 -12.93
CA ARG A 32 -15.43 -6.16 -11.97
C ARG A 32 -16.13 -4.82 -12.17
N ASN A 33 -17.27 -4.84 -12.84
CA ASN A 33 -18.05 -3.63 -13.14
C ASN A 33 -19.38 -3.56 -12.37
N GLU A 34 -19.52 -4.35 -11.31
CA GLU A 34 -20.69 -4.37 -10.46
C GLU A 34 -20.80 -3.06 -9.67
N GLN A 35 -22.01 -2.49 -9.67
CA GLN A 35 -22.32 -1.27 -8.96
C GLN A 35 -23.46 -1.49 -7.97
N GLN A 36 -23.27 -0.99 -6.76
CA GLN A 36 -24.28 -1.02 -5.70
C GLN A 36 -24.21 0.20 -4.80
N VAL A 37 -25.25 0.41 -4.02
CA VAL A 37 -25.26 1.39 -2.93
C VAL A 37 -24.38 0.91 -1.78
N GLU A 38 -23.96 1.83 -0.93
CA GLU A 38 -23.27 1.50 0.33
C GLU A 38 -24.16 0.64 1.23
N THR A 39 -23.58 -0.38 1.85
CA THR A 39 -24.22 -1.26 2.83
C THR A 39 -23.27 -1.58 3.97
N ASN A 40 -23.76 -2.15 5.08
CA ASN A 40 -22.90 -2.63 6.16
C ASN A 40 -21.91 -3.71 5.70
N GLU A 41 -22.29 -4.53 4.72
CA GLU A 41 -21.42 -5.56 4.15
C GLU A 41 -20.39 -4.95 3.18
N TYR A 42 -20.77 -3.92 2.45
CA TYR A 42 -19.94 -3.19 1.49
C TYR A 42 -19.88 -1.70 1.86
N PRO A 43 -19.12 -1.35 2.88
CA PRO A 43 -18.99 0.05 3.31
C PRO A 43 -18.28 0.89 2.25
N LEU A 44 -18.62 2.18 2.20
CA LEU A 44 -17.97 3.13 1.31
C LEU A 44 -16.55 3.45 1.82
N MET A 45 -15.56 3.06 1.03
CA MET A 45 -14.15 3.26 1.33
C MET A 45 -13.46 4.14 0.29
N SER A 46 -12.22 4.52 0.57
CA SER A 46 -11.35 5.27 -0.33
C SER A 46 -10.18 4.41 -0.78
N PHE A 47 -9.79 4.54 -2.04
CA PHE A 47 -8.52 3.98 -2.50
C PHE A 47 -7.41 5.02 -2.27
N VAL A 48 -6.39 4.64 -1.52
CA VAL A 48 -5.27 5.51 -1.14
C VAL A 48 -3.96 4.91 -1.63
N GLN A 49 -3.16 5.76 -2.26
CA GLN A 49 -1.83 5.40 -2.78
C GLN A 49 -1.00 4.65 -1.73
N GLY A 50 -0.43 3.51 -2.11
CA GLY A 50 0.43 2.68 -1.24
C GLY A 50 -0.30 1.93 -0.12
N HIS A 51 -1.55 2.27 0.18
CA HIS A 51 -2.35 1.64 1.24
C HIS A 51 -3.50 0.78 0.69
N GLY A 52 -3.90 0.99 -0.58
CA GLY A 52 -5.03 0.29 -1.19
C GLY A 52 -6.38 0.86 -0.71
N VAL A 53 -7.36 -0.02 -0.55
CA VAL A 53 -8.70 0.34 -0.06
C VAL A 53 -8.67 0.47 1.46
N ILE A 54 -9.04 1.65 1.98
CA ILE A 54 -9.06 1.92 3.42
C ILE A 54 -10.35 2.65 3.81
N PRO A 55 -10.80 2.56 5.08
CA PRO A 55 -11.92 3.34 5.57
C PRO A 55 -11.69 4.84 5.33
N LYS A 56 -12.75 5.57 5.02
CA LYS A 56 -12.68 7.04 4.96
C LYS A 56 -12.34 7.55 6.35
N GLY A 57 -11.22 8.26 6.49
CA GLY A 57 -10.87 8.92 7.74
C GLY A 57 -11.78 10.11 8.02
N GLU A 58 -11.82 10.58 9.28
CA GLU A 58 -12.65 11.70 9.75
C GLU A 58 -12.48 12.99 8.92
N ARG A 59 -11.33 13.20 8.28
CA ARG A 59 -11.09 14.34 7.37
C ARG A 59 -11.97 14.35 6.11
N TYR A 60 -12.60 13.24 5.76
CA TYR A 60 -13.51 13.09 4.63
C TYR A 60 -14.94 12.84 5.10
N ASP A 61 -15.22 13.02 6.38
CA ASP A 61 -16.58 12.94 6.91
C ASP A 61 -17.41 14.10 6.31
N ARG A 62 -18.20 13.75 5.32
CA ARG A 62 -19.22 14.61 4.69
C ARG A 62 -20.60 14.16 5.13
N SER A 63 -20.74 13.62 6.32
CA SER A 63 -22.02 13.14 6.89
C SER A 63 -23.09 14.25 6.97
N PHE A 64 -22.66 15.52 6.98
CA PHE A 64 -23.56 16.68 6.90
C PHE A 64 -24.09 17.00 5.49
N LEU A 65 -23.50 16.46 4.43
CA LEU A 65 -24.07 16.53 3.08
C LEU A 65 -25.10 15.43 2.99
N VAL A 66 -26.35 15.77 2.71
CA VAL A 66 -27.43 14.80 2.42
C VAL A 66 -26.89 13.78 1.44
N LEU A 67 -26.50 12.61 1.96
CA LEU A 67 -25.97 11.52 1.14
C LEU A 67 -27.17 11.01 0.33
N ASP A 68 -27.11 11.20 -0.98
CA ASP A 68 -28.04 10.56 -1.89
C ASP A 68 -27.89 9.04 -1.71
N GLN A 69 -28.78 8.44 -0.94
CA GLN A 69 -28.78 7.01 -0.62
C GLN A 69 -28.95 6.14 -1.88
N SER A 70 -29.33 6.74 -3.01
CA SER A 70 -29.44 6.07 -4.30
C SER A 70 -28.12 6.00 -5.07
N LYS A 71 -27.08 6.71 -4.61
CA LYS A 71 -25.80 6.79 -5.32
C LYS A 71 -25.09 5.44 -5.35
N LYS A 72 -24.81 4.96 -6.56
CA LYS A 72 -24.11 3.71 -6.80
C LYS A 72 -22.60 3.93 -6.89
N TYR A 73 -21.87 2.97 -6.36
CA TYR A 73 -20.41 2.90 -6.34
C TYR A 73 -19.94 1.57 -6.92
N LYS A 74 -18.71 1.47 -7.38
CA LYS A 74 -18.14 0.20 -7.85
C LYS A 74 -17.80 -0.71 -6.66
N ARG A 75 -18.22 -1.96 -6.74
CA ARG A 75 -17.94 -3.01 -5.79
C ARG A 75 -16.50 -3.49 -5.94
N THR A 76 -15.83 -3.78 -4.82
CA THR A 76 -14.51 -4.40 -4.77
C THR A 76 -14.42 -5.40 -3.63
N GLU A 77 -13.57 -6.41 -3.80
CA GLU A 77 -13.35 -7.48 -2.84
C GLU A 77 -11.86 -7.67 -2.55
N LEU A 78 -11.55 -8.49 -1.54
CA LEU A 78 -10.17 -8.79 -1.16
C LEU A 78 -9.40 -9.36 -2.36
N GLY A 79 -8.24 -8.78 -2.64
CA GLY A 79 -7.37 -9.22 -3.71
C GLY A 79 -7.66 -8.60 -5.08
N ASP A 80 -8.73 -7.83 -5.24
CA ASP A 80 -8.99 -7.13 -6.49
C ASP A 80 -7.88 -6.15 -6.85
N PHE A 81 -7.48 -6.16 -8.11
CA PHE A 81 -6.57 -5.16 -8.68
C PHE A 81 -7.36 -3.93 -9.09
N ILE A 82 -6.86 -2.75 -8.72
CA ILE A 82 -7.56 -1.47 -8.89
C ILE A 82 -6.60 -0.44 -9.46
N TYR A 83 -7.05 0.37 -10.42
CA TYR A 83 -6.31 1.55 -10.85
C TYR A 83 -7.22 2.73 -11.21
N SER A 84 -6.65 3.94 -11.19
CA SER A 84 -7.22 5.13 -11.80
C SER A 84 -6.29 5.63 -12.91
N SER A 85 -6.83 5.79 -14.12
CA SER A 85 -6.07 6.21 -15.30
C SER A 85 -5.42 7.59 -15.15
N ASN A 86 -6.04 8.47 -14.36
CA ASN A 86 -5.56 9.85 -14.17
C ASN A 86 -4.29 9.93 -13.32
N ASN A 87 -4.13 9.00 -12.37
CA ASN A 87 -3.12 9.09 -11.31
C ASN A 87 -2.23 7.85 -11.25
N LEU A 88 -1.94 7.21 -12.40
CA LEU A 88 -1.11 6.00 -12.45
C LEU A 88 0.30 6.24 -11.94
N GLU A 89 0.94 7.33 -12.40
CA GLU A 89 2.32 7.68 -12.02
C GLU A 89 2.43 8.13 -10.57
N THR A 90 1.35 8.64 -10.00
CA THR A 90 1.30 9.06 -8.59
C THR A 90 0.78 7.96 -7.67
N GLY A 91 0.58 6.72 -8.20
CA GLY A 91 0.32 5.54 -7.41
C GLY A 91 -1.15 5.24 -7.12
N SER A 92 -2.10 5.78 -7.91
CA SER A 92 -3.50 5.33 -7.84
C SER A 92 -3.66 3.98 -8.56
N ILE A 93 -2.89 3.00 -8.13
CA ILE A 93 -2.84 1.64 -8.64
C ILE A 93 -2.41 0.69 -7.52
N GLY A 94 -3.02 -0.49 -7.43
CA GLY A 94 -2.68 -1.46 -6.40
C GLY A 94 -3.74 -2.52 -6.17
N ILE A 95 -3.75 -3.10 -4.99
CA ILE A 95 -4.61 -4.22 -4.58
C ILE A 95 -5.52 -3.81 -3.43
N ASN A 96 -6.75 -4.29 -3.44
CA ASN A 96 -7.61 -4.25 -2.26
C ASN A 96 -7.12 -5.27 -1.22
N LYS A 97 -6.57 -4.78 -0.11
CA LYS A 97 -6.06 -5.59 1.01
C LYS A 97 -7.04 -5.64 2.19
N THR A 98 -8.19 -4.97 2.09
CA THR A 98 -9.12 -4.78 3.21
C THR A 98 -10.30 -5.76 3.17
N GLY A 99 -10.83 -6.04 1.98
CA GLY A 99 -11.98 -6.92 1.80
C GLY A 99 -13.15 -6.24 1.09
N LYS A 100 -14.38 -6.64 1.42
CA LYS A 100 -15.61 -6.13 0.80
C LYS A 100 -15.75 -4.62 1.01
N ALA A 101 -15.90 -3.88 -0.07
CA ALA A 101 -16.12 -2.44 -0.04
C ALA A 101 -16.80 -1.95 -1.32
N VAL A 102 -17.29 -0.72 -1.29
CA VAL A 102 -17.60 0.05 -2.49
C VAL A 102 -16.69 1.29 -2.55
N ILE A 103 -16.23 1.62 -3.76
CA ILE A 103 -15.34 2.75 -4.02
C ILE A 103 -15.86 3.61 -5.18
N SER A 104 -15.26 4.79 -5.35
CA SER A 104 -15.64 5.72 -6.42
C SER A 104 -15.66 5.05 -7.80
N PRO A 105 -16.66 5.34 -8.65
CA PRO A 105 -16.75 4.81 -10.02
C PRO A 105 -15.58 5.18 -10.95
N VAL A 106 -14.74 6.12 -10.58
CA VAL A 106 -13.55 6.53 -11.37
C VAL A 106 -12.46 5.46 -11.46
N TYR A 107 -12.54 4.42 -10.62
CA TYR A 107 -11.58 3.32 -10.61
C TYR A 107 -12.02 2.19 -11.56
N SER A 108 -11.05 1.58 -12.23
CA SER A 108 -11.20 0.31 -12.93
C SER A 108 -10.76 -0.81 -11.98
N ILE A 109 -11.58 -1.86 -11.87
CA ILE A 109 -11.43 -2.94 -10.89
C ILE A 109 -11.41 -4.27 -11.62
N PHE A 110 -10.50 -5.17 -11.24
CA PHE A 110 -10.33 -6.48 -11.86
C PHE A 110 -10.06 -7.54 -10.79
N TYR A 111 -10.66 -8.70 -10.98
CA TYR A 111 -10.34 -9.90 -10.19
C TYR A 111 -9.59 -10.92 -11.04
N GLY A 112 -8.89 -11.85 -10.40
CA GLY A 112 -8.12 -12.89 -11.08
C GLY A 112 -8.98 -14.03 -11.58
N VAL A 113 -8.64 -14.60 -12.74
CA VAL A 113 -9.22 -15.87 -13.23
C VAL A 113 -8.85 -17.01 -12.29
N SER A 114 -7.59 -17.05 -11.84
CA SER A 114 -7.11 -17.95 -10.79
C SER A 114 -6.80 -17.20 -9.51
N ILE A 115 -6.74 -17.94 -8.40
CA ILE A 115 -6.39 -17.38 -7.08
C ILE A 115 -5.02 -16.72 -7.14
N GLY A 116 -4.95 -15.44 -6.85
CA GLY A 116 -3.71 -14.67 -6.80
C GLY A 116 -3.30 -13.99 -8.10
N ASP A 117 -4.00 -14.20 -9.22
CA ASP A 117 -3.66 -13.55 -10.49
C ASP A 117 -3.73 -12.01 -10.41
N SER A 118 -4.81 -11.48 -9.87
CA SER A 118 -4.97 -10.02 -9.66
C SER A 118 -3.91 -9.47 -8.70
N GLN A 119 -3.55 -10.24 -7.67
CA GLN A 119 -2.50 -9.88 -6.73
C GLN A 119 -1.12 -9.86 -7.41
N PHE A 120 -0.84 -10.83 -8.30
CA PHE A 120 0.38 -10.85 -9.09
C PHE A 120 0.50 -9.61 -9.97
N ILE A 121 -0.60 -9.21 -10.63
CA ILE A 121 -0.63 -7.97 -11.43
C ILE A 121 -0.46 -6.73 -10.54
N GLY A 122 -1.04 -6.73 -9.35
CA GLY A 122 -0.79 -5.69 -8.35
C GLY A 122 0.69 -5.55 -7.98
N ILE A 123 1.40 -6.67 -7.80
CA ILE A 123 2.85 -6.66 -7.57
C ILE A 123 3.60 -6.16 -8.81
N MET A 124 3.21 -6.61 -10.01
CA MET A 124 3.81 -6.11 -11.25
C MET A 124 3.62 -4.61 -11.45
N SER A 125 2.52 -4.05 -10.95
CA SER A 125 2.24 -2.62 -11.02
C SER A 125 3.18 -1.73 -10.18
N LEU A 126 3.97 -2.33 -9.28
CA LEU A 126 5.06 -1.64 -8.60
C LEU A 126 6.27 -1.38 -9.51
N LEU A 127 6.33 -2.03 -10.68
CA LEU A 127 7.44 -1.89 -11.61
C LEU A 127 7.22 -0.74 -12.58
N PRO A 128 8.12 0.25 -12.67
CA PRO A 128 7.99 1.39 -13.59
C PRO A 128 7.75 0.98 -15.04
N ARG A 129 8.35 -0.14 -15.47
CA ARG A 129 8.14 -0.68 -16.82
C ARG A 129 6.70 -1.12 -17.11
N PHE A 130 5.97 -1.59 -16.08
CA PHE A 130 4.56 -1.95 -16.23
C PHE A 130 3.70 -0.70 -16.36
N ILE A 131 3.92 0.31 -15.51
CA ILE A 131 3.26 1.61 -15.60
C ILE A 131 3.52 2.26 -16.96
N ALA A 132 4.77 2.31 -17.42
CA ALA A 132 5.12 2.85 -18.74
C ALA A 132 4.40 2.13 -19.88
N LYS A 133 4.14 0.82 -19.73
CA LYS A 133 3.35 0.06 -20.70
C LYS A 133 1.88 0.45 -20.67
N MET A 134 1.28 0.60 -19.51
CA MET A 134 -0.12 1.05 -19.36
C MET A 134 -0.32 2.46 -19.95
N ILE A 135 0.61 3.38 -19.72
CA ILE A 135 0.53 4.77 -20.20
C ILE A 135 0.37 4.83 -21.74
N ARG A 136 0.96 3.90 -22.49
CA ARG A 136 0.83 3.84 -23.96
C ARG A 136 -0.60 3.60 -24.44
N PHE A 137 -1.46 3.09 -23.60
CA PHE A 137 -2.88 2.84 -23.87
C PHE A 137 -3.79 3.97 -23.39
N ARG A 138 -3.23 5.05 -22.86
CA ARG A 138 -4.02 6.23 -22.50
C ARG A 138 -4.62 6.88 -23.73
N GLN A 139 -5.90 7.10 -23.68
CA GLN A 139 -6.66 7.77 -24.73
C GLN A 139 -7.12 9.13 -24.24
N GLY A 140 -7.19 10.07 -25.16
CA GLY A 140 -7.84 11.36 -25.19
C GLY A 140 -7.99 12.12 -23.88
N VAL A 141 -7.78 13.42 -23.95
CA VAL A 141 -7.99 14.33 -22.84
C VAL A 141 -9.29 15.06 -23.06
N VAL A 142 -10.35 14.62 -22.41
CA VAL A 142 -11.53 15.45 -22.25
C VAL A 142 -11.41 16.12 -20.88
N TYR A 143 -11.30 17.45 -20.83
CA TYR A 143 -11.10 18.22 -19.60
C TYR A 143 -9.84 17.86 -18.77
N GLY A 144 -8.74 17.49 -19.43
CA GLY A 144 -7.49 17.17 -18.73
C GLY A 144 -7.45 15.78 -18.06
N GLN A 145 -8.41 14.93 -18.31
CA GLN A 145 -8.46 13.60 -17.71
C GLN A 145 -8.04 12.50 -18.69
N TRP A 146 -7.00 11.75 -18.32
CA TRP A 146 -6.56 10.58 -19.05
C TRP A 146 -7.44 9.38 -18.76
N ARG A 147 -7.73 8.56 -19.78
CA ARG A 147 -8.45 7.30 -19.60
C ARG A 147 -7.71 6.16 -20.29
N ILE A 148 -7.68 5.01 -19.61
CA ILE A 148 -7.39 3.70 -20.21
C ILE A 148 -8.68 2.92 -20.07
N HIS A 149 -9.31 2.58 -21.20
CA HIS A 149 -10.49 1.75 -21.15
C HIS A 149 -10.15 0.34 -20.67
N GLU A 150 -11.05 -0.26 -19.93
CA GLU A 150 -10.86 -1.57 -19.32
C GLU A 150 -10.50 -2.64 -20.36
N LYS A 151 -11.11 -2.56 -21.55
CA LYS A 151 -10.81 -3.44 -22.69
C LYS A 151 -9.37 -3.25 -23.18
N ASP A 152 -8.91 -2.02 -23.33
CA ASP A 152 -7.54 -1.72 -23.79
C ASP A 152 -6.51 -2.16 -22.75
N PHE A 153 -6.81 -2.03 -21.47
CA PHE A 153 -5.99 -2.57 -20.40
C PHE A 153 -5.90 -4.10 -20.50
N LEU A 154 -7.00 -4.80 -20.68
CA LEU A 154 -7.05 -6.25 -20.81
C LEU A 154 -6.32 -6.76 -22.06
N ASP A 155 -6.22 -5.96 -23.13
CA ASP A 155 -5.46 -6.28 -24.34
C ASP A 155 -3.94 -6.13 -24.18
N ILE A 156 -3.45 -5.57 -23.07
CA ILE A 156 -2.01 -5.44 -22.82
C ILE A 156 -1.39 -6.83 -22.67
N SER A 157 -0.40 -7.13 -23.53
CA SER A 157 0.37 -8.37 -23.42
C SER A 157 1.55 -8.21 -22.47
N ILE A 158 1.74 -9.16 -21.57
CA ILE A 158 2.84 -9.22 -20.61
C ILE A 158 3.50 -10.60 -20.61
N LEU A 159 4.72 -10.67 -20.09
CA LEU A 159 5.37 -11.95 -19.79
C LEU A 159 4.94 -12.41 -18.41
N ILE A 160 4.39 -13.62 -18.31
CA ILE A 160 3.95 -14.23 -17.06
C ILE A 160 4.53 -15.63 -16.88
N PRO A 161 4.85 -16.03 -15.64
CA PRO A 161 5.25 -17.40 -15.32
C PRO A 161 4.05 -18.35 -15.30
N SER A 162 4.33 -19.63 -15.15
CA SER A 162 3.32 -20.64 -14.82
C SER A 162 2.54 -20.24 -13.56
N GLU A 163 1.30 -20.72 -13.41
CA GLU A 163 0.44 -20.42 -12.25
C GLU A 163 1.12 -20.77 -10.92
N ALA A 164 1.81 -21.92 -10.88
CA ALA A 164 2.54 -22.37 -9.71
C ALA A 164 3.68 -21.41 -9.32
N GLU A 165 4.42 -20.88 -10.30
CA GLU A 165 5.48 -19.90 -10.04
C GLU A 165 4.90 -18.54 -9.66
N ARG A 166 3.82 -18.07 -10.34
CA ARG A 166 3.09 -16.84 -9.97
C ARG A 166 2.66 -16.87 -8.51
N THR A 167 2.06 -17.98 -8.09
CA THR A 167 1.59 -18.17 -6.70
C THR A 167 2.74 -18.06 -5.70
N LYS A 168 3.90 -18.68 -5.99
CA LYS A 168 5.08 -18.58 -5.10
C LYS A 168 5.63 -17.17 -5.04
N ILE A 169 5.75 -16.49 -6.19
CA ILE A 169 6.21 -15.08 -6.25
C ILE A 169 5.26 -14.20 -5.44
N THR A 170 3.96 -14.31 -5.68
CA THR A 170 2.93 -13.52 -5.00
C THR A 170 2.99 -13.71 -3.48
N LYS A 171 3.00 -14.96 -3.01
CA LYS A 171 3.11 -15.28 -1.58
C LYS A 171 4.37 -14.68 -0.94
N LEU A 172 5.53 -14.82 -1.59
CA LEU A 172 6.78 -14.25 -1.07
C LEU A 172 6.70 -12.73 -0.92
N ILE A 173 6.28 -12.03 -1.97
CA ILE A 173 6.23 -10.56 -1.95
C ILE A 173 5.21 -10.06 -0.93
N LEU A 174 4.01 -10.65 -0.89
CA LEU A 174 2.99 -10.26 0.09
C LEU A 174 3.44 -10.53 1.54
N SER A 175 4.15 -11.64 1.80
CA SER A 175 4.72 -11.92 3.13
C SER A 175 5.76 -10.87 3.53
N ILE A 176 6.60 -10.43 2.59
CA ILE A 176 7.59 -9.36 2.85
C ILE A 176 6.87 -8.03 3.16
N GLU A 177 5.84 -7.68 2.41
CA GLU A 177 5.04 -6.47 2.67
C GLU A 177 4.36 -6.50 4.05
N GLU A 178 3.84 -7.66 4.44
CA GLU A 178 3.24 -7.85 5.78
C GLU A 178 4.28 -7.66 6.89
N LEU A 179 5.47 -8.25 6.75
CA LEU A 179 6.58 -8.07 7.68
C LEU A 179 7.00 -6.59 7.77
N ILE A 180 7.13 -5.90 6.66
CA ILE A 180 7.45 -4.46 6.63
C ILE A 180 6.39 -3.68 7.42
N THR A 181 5.11 -3.95 7.19
CA THR A 181 4.00 -3.29 7.88
C THR A 181 4.03 -3.54 9.39
N LEU A 182 4.29 -4.79 9.80
CA LEU A 182 4.40 -5.18 11.21
C LEU A 182 5.57 -4.46 11.90
N HIS A 183 6.73 -4.46 11.27
CA HIS A 183 7.92 -3.77 11.81
C HIS A 183 7.72 -2.26 11.90
N GLN A 184 7.04 -1.65 10.91
CA GLN A 184 6.72 -0.23 10.93
C GLN A 184 5.79 0.12 12.10
N ARG A 185 4.75 -0.69 12.36
CA ARG A 185 3.87 -0.54 13.53
C ARG A 185 4.64 -0.66 14.83
N LYS A 186 5.53 -1.66 14.95
CA LYS A 186 6.39 -1.85 16.12
C LYS A 186 7.29 -0.64 16.36
N LEU A 187 7.92 -0.12 15.30
CA LEU A 187 8.76 1.08 15.38
C LEU A 187 7.97 2.30 15.86
N ASN A 188 6.78 2.53 15.30
CA ASN A 188 5.92 3.64 15.70
C ASN A 188 5.49 3.52 17.17
N ASN A 189 5.10 2.33 17.62
CA ASN A 189 4.74 2.07 19.02
C ASN A 189 5.92 2.31 19.97
N LEU A 190 7.14 1.89 19.60
CA LEU A 190 8.35 2.15 20.40
C LEU A 190 8.68 3.64 20.46
N LYS A 191 8.52 4.38 19.35
CA LYS A 191 8.67 5.85 19.34
C LYS A 191 7.67 6.53 20.29
N LEU A 192 6.41 6.10 20.29
CA LEU A 192 5.38 6.62 21.20
C LEU A 192 5.71 6.29 22.67
N LYS A 193 6.13 5.03 22.94
CA LYS A 193 6.57 4.63 24.30
C LYS A 193 7.77 5.45 24.76
N LYS A 194 8.78 5.65 23.92
CA LYS A 194 9.94 6.50 24.24
C LYS A 194 9.48 7.91 24.59
N LYS A 195 8.60 8.52 23.78
CA LYS A 195 8.05 9.87 24.04
C LYS A 195 7.32 9.94 25.38
N ALA A 196 6.46 8.97 25.65
CA ALA A 196 5.72 8.90 26.92
C ALA A 196 6.63 8.72 28.14
N LEU A 197 7.66 7.86 28.03
CA LEU A 197 8.64 7.64 29.09
C LEU A 197 9.47 8.90 29.35
N LEU A 198 9.92 9.61 28.33
CA LEU A 198 10.63 10.88 28.48
C LEU A 198 9.79 11.92 29.23
N GLN A 199 8.47 11.97 28.97
CA GLN A 199 7.58 12.88 29.68
C GLN A 199 7.32 12.48 31.14
N LYS A 200 7.41 11.19 31.47
CA LYS A 200 7.10 10.68 32.82
C LYS A 200 8.34 10.48 33.69
N LEU A 201 9.50 10.17 33.10
CA LEU A 201 10.75 9.96 33.83
C LEU A 201 11.45 11.26 34.23
N PHE A 202 11.07 12.39 33.63
CA PHE A 202 11.61 13.70 33.96
C PHE A 202 10.59 14.55 34.69
N PRO A 203 10.97 15.31 35.73
CA PRO A 203 10.07 16.21 36.42
C PRO A 203 9.50 17.27 35.47
N LYS A 204 8.21 17.57 35.60
CA LYS A 204 7.59 18.69 34.89
C LYS A 204 7.96 20.01 35.58
N ASN A 205 7.80 21.12 34.86
CA ASN A 205 8.15 22.47 35.32
C ASN A 205 7.74 22.72 36.80
N GLY A 206 8.71 23.06 37.64
CA GLY A 206 8.54 23.37 39.06
C GLY A 206 8.43 22.17 40.00
N LYS A 207 8.37 20.93 39.47
CA LYS A 207 8.35 19.72 40.31
C LYS A 207 9.78 19.16 40.46
N ARG A 208 10.08 18.55 41.62
CA ARG A 208 11.35 17.88 41.90
C ARG A 208 11.24 16.35 41.77
N TYR A 209 10.06 15.81 41.46
CA TYR A 209 9.77 14.39 41.33
C TYR A 209 9.17 14.11 39.95
N PRO A 210 9.70 13.14 39.21
CA PRO A 210 9.05 12.66 38.00
C PRO A 210 7.79 11.84 38.37
N GLU A 211 6.87 11.67 37.39
CA GLU A 211 5.68 10.83 37.57
C GLU A 211 6.01 9.33 37.66
N LEU A 212 7.09 8.91 37.01
CA LEU A 212 7.58 7.53 37.02
C LEU A 212 9.05 7.50 37.46
N ARG A 213 9.37 6.57 38.36
CA ARG A 213 10.76 6.32 38.82
C ARG A 213 11.05 4.84 38.89
N PHE A 214 12.31 4.50 38.81
CA PHE A 214 12.75 3.13 39.09
C PHE A 214 12.61 2.85 40.60
N PRO A 215 12.29 1.62 40.99
CA PRO A 215 12.25 1.22 42.41
C PRO A 215 13.57 1.55 43.11
N GLY A 216 13.48 2.01 44.36
CA GLY A 216 14.64 2.38 45.18
C GLY A 216 15.13 3.83 45.05
N PHE A 217 14.63 4.60 44.08
CA PHE A 217 14.97 6.02 43.96
C PHE A 217 13.82 6.88 44.53
N THR A 218 14.02 7.45 45.75
CA THR A 218 13.02 8.21 46.50
C THR A 218 13.31 9.69 46.60
N ASP A 219 14.60 10.09 46.51
CA ASP A 219 15.00 11.46 46.79
C ASP A 219 14.61 12.45 45.70
N ALA A 220 14.36 13.70 46.09
CA ALA A 220 14.04 14.78 45.14
C ALA A 220 15.22 15.01 44.17
N TRP A 221 14.92 15.34 42.91
CA TRP A 221 15.95 15.76 41.97
C TRP A 221 16.55 17.10 42.42
N GLU A 222 17.89 17.19 42.43
CA GLU A 222 18.64 18.39 42.71
C GLU A 222 18.82 19.25 41.47
N GLN A 223 18.69 20.54 41.64
CA GLN A 223 19.10 21.49 40.60
C GLN A 223 20.60 21.75 40.69
N ARG A 224 21.32 21.40 39.66
CA ARG A 224 22.77 21.64 39.52
C ARG A 224 23.07 22.39 38.22
N LYS A 225 24.16 23.14 38.19
CA LYS A 225 24.65 23.77 36.98
C LYS A 225 25.25 22.71 36.05
N LEU A 226 25.10 22.89 34.73
CA LEU A 226 25.72 21.98 33.77
C LEU A 226 27.24 21.91 33.89
N SER A 227 27.87 23.00 34.28
CA SER A 227 29.32 23.07 34.57
C SER A 227 29.80 22.12 35.68
N ASP A 228 28.89 21.74 36.60
CA ASP A 228 29.20 20.84 37.71
C ASP A 228 29.19 19.37 37.27
N ILE A 229 28.57 19.09 36.10
CA ILE A 229 28.36 17.73 35.58
C ILE A 229 29.15 17.47 34.30
N LEU A 230 29.33 18.50 33.46
CA LEU A 230 30.01 18.39 32.17
C LEU A 230 31.35 19.12 32.17
N LYS A 231 32.39 18.41 31.71
CA LYS A 231 33.67 19.03 31.36
C LYS A 231 33.68 19.29 29.87
N VAL A 232 33.93 20.51 29.45
CA VAL A 232 34.13 20.85 28.04
C VAL A 232 35.57 20.46 27.66
N ASN A 233 35.75 19.45 26.85
CA ASN A 233 37.00 19.22 26.16
C ASN A 233 37.04 20.11 24.93
N SER A 234 37.71 21.27 25.00
CA SER A 234 38.08 22.00 23.80
C SER A 234 39.16 21.14 23.10
N GLY A 235 38.77 20.45 22.03
CA GLY A 235 39.75 19.86 21.13
C GLY A 235 40.66 21.00 20.65
N LYS A 236 41.97 20.87 20.91
CA LYS A 236 42.97 21.65 20.19
C LYS A 236 43.02 21.02 18.79
N ASP A 237 42.74 21.82 17.75
CA ASP A 237 43.11 21.54 16.38
C ASP A 237 44.62 21.39 16.27
#